data_4a4f5ba60d5bb6711f58bde5f12368f9
#
_entry.id   4a4f5ba60d5bb6711f58bde5f12368f9
#
_cell.length_a   1.000
_cell.length_b   1.000
_cell.length_c   1.000
_cell.angle_alpha   90.00
_cell.angle_beta   90.00
_cell.angle_gamma   90.00
#
_symmetry.space_group_name_H-M   'P 1'
#
loop_
_entity.id
_entity.type
_entity.pdbx_description
1 polymer ?
#
loop_
_entity_poly.entity_id
_entity_poly.type
_entity_poly.pdbx_seq_one_letter_code
_entity_poly.pdbx_strand_id
1 'polypeptide(L)'
;MVVESLVRHRLTAWGLVLTTQALVLMTGCGRSAPAAGQSGTAVVIFIDFSASVTGDDRASFRREIEAEILPSLSAGDRLLIAPIHDKTLTDFRPLVEATLPARPHFNGFLDNVLKFNRSAKELEAQILRLKDKTRTEVANVFAKRFASQHTDIFSSLLLAQKLFYDETRRKVLVLMSDMIEDSPPYNFEKVSWSPATTEKTLSELDAKGLIPKLAGVCIYISGASAPSAELAENIGRFWQAYFRRAGADMDPSRYAHVLLHWPPSNSCHSTT
;
A
#
# COMPACT_ATOMS: atom_id res chain seq x y z
N MET A 1 -89.39 -21.79 -32.49
CA MET A 1 -90.41 -22.24 -31.53
C MET A 1 -89.90 -21.76 -30.20
N VAL A 2 -90.46 -20.70 -29.77
CA VAL A 2 -91.33 -20.55 -28.63
C VAL A 2 -90.43 -20.42 -27.36
N VAL A 3 -90.33 -19.21 -26.84
CA VAL A 3 -91.19 -18.36 -26.05
C VAL A 3 -90.58 -18.27 -24.61
N GLU A 4 -90.28 -17.07 -24.23
CA GLU A 4 -90.68 -16.39 -23.00
C GLU A 4 -90.06 -16.99 -21.66
N SER A 5 -89.72 -16.23 -20.68
CA SER A 5 -90.33 -15.04 -20.06
C SER A 5 -89.41 -14.43 -19.01
N LEU A 6 -89.39 -13.13 -19.04
CA LEU A 6 -89.23 -12.22 -17.90
C LEU A 6 -89.53 -12.79 -16.50
N VAL A 7 -88.75 -12.40 -15.50
CA VAL A 7 -89.21 -11.70 -14.33
C VAL A 7 -88.03 -10.93 -13.65
N ARG A 8 -88.34 -9.65 -13.41
CA ARG A 8 -87.55 -8.71 -12.62
C ARG A 8 -87.55 -9.15 -11.13
N HIS A 9 -86.46 -8.93 -10.45
CA HIS A 9 -86.55 -8.24 -9.15
C HIS A 9 -85.22 -7.51 -8.81
N ARG A 10 -85.43 -6.34 -8.36
CA ARG A 10 -84.49 -5.35 -7.87
C ARG A 10 -83.97 -5.74 -6.49
N LEU A 11 -82.88 -5.06 -6.13
CA LEU A 11 -82.40 -4.64 -4.81
C LEU A 11 -81.12 -5.40 -4.44
N THR A 12 -80.08 -4.78 -4.17
CA THR A 12 -79.64 -3.70 -3.36
C THR A 12 -78.07 -3.73 -3.44
N ALA A 13 -77.54 -2.55 -3.56
CA ALA A 13 -76.12 -2.25 -3.45
C ALA A 13 -75.56 -2.69 -2.13
N TRP A 14 -74.42 -3.36 -2.18
CA TRP A 14 -73.36 -3.20 -1.16
C TRP A 14 -72.02 -3.36 -1.85
N GLY A 15 -71.30 -2.25 -1.86
CA GLY A 15 -69.99 -2.19 -2.45
C GLY A 15 -68.97 -3.03 -1.72
N LEU A 16 -68.29 -3.88 -2.46
CA LEU A 16 -67.06 -4.50 -1.99
C LEU A 16 -65.92 -3.81 -2.76
N VAL A 17 -65.35 -2.80 -2.09
CA VAL A 17 -64.11 -2.18 -2.53
C VAL A 17 -63.02 -3.22 -2.36
N LEU A 18 -62.62 -3.88 -3.41
CA LEU A 18 -61.42 -4.67 -3.50
C LEU A 18 -60.22 -3.73 -3.56
N THR A 19 -59.67 -3.40 -2.39
CA THR A 19 -58.35 -2.77 -2.28
C THR A 19 -57.32 -3.79 -2.71
N THR A 20 -56.89 -3.73 -3.97
CA THR A 20 -55.68 -4.35 -4.45
C THR A 20 -54.50 -3.66 -3.78
N GLN A 21 -54.04 -4.23 -2.66
CA GLN A 21 -52.73 -3.89 -2.10
C GLN A 21 -51.67 -4.36 -3.11
N ALA A 22 -51.18 -3.42 -3.90
CA ALA A 22 -49.96 -3.60 -4.65
C ALA A 22 -48.79 -3.75 -3.63
N LEU A 23 -48.39 -4.98 -3.39
CA LEU A 23 -47.17 -5.32 -2.64
C LEU A 23 -45.99 -4.85 -3.48
N VAL A 24 -45.58 -3.61 -3.31
CA VAL A 24 -44.30 -3.12 -3.84
C VAL A 24 -43.21 -3.83 -3.09
N LEU A 25 -42.72 -4.92 -3.69
CA LEU A 25 -41.42 -5.52 -3.33
C LEU A 25 -40.34 -4.48 -3.61
N MET A 26 -40.06 -3.65 -2.60
CA MET A 26 -38.85 -2.88 -2.55
C MET A 26 -37.68 -3.90 -2.48
N THR A 27 -37.20 -4.36 -3.63
CA THR A 27 -35.85 -4.90 -3.76
C THR A 27 -34.91 -3.76 -3.46
N GLY A 28 -34.71 -3.50 -2.18
CA GLY A 28 -33.61 -2.68 -1.71
C GLY A 28 -32.33 -3.35 -2.22
N CYS A 29 -31.75 -2.80 -3.30
CA CYS A 29 -30.33 -2.97 -3.55
C CYS A 29 -29.61 -2.44 -2.32
N GLY A 30 -29.36 -3.33 -1.37
CA GLY A 30 -28.44 -3.09 -0.30
C GLY A 30 -27.08 -2.78 -0.94
N ARG A 31 -26.80 -1.51 -1.18
CA ARG A 31 -25.43 -1.04 -1.28
C ARG A 31 -24.81 -1.45 0.04
N SER A 32 -24.06 -2.56 0.03
CA SER A 32 -23.15 -2.88 1.10
C SER A 32 -22.35 -1.61 1.34
N ALA A 33 -22.54 -0.97 2.49
CA ALA A 33 -21.65 0.11 2.89
C ALA A 33 -20.23 -0.43 2.72
N PRO A 34 -19.31 0.30 2.09
CA PRO A 34 -17.94 -0.16 1.98
C PRO A 34 -17.50 -0.51 3.40
N ALA A 35 -17.02 -1.72 3.59
CA ALA A 35 -16.48 -2.17 4.87
C ALA A 35 -15.57 -1.04 5.36
N ALA A 36 -15.81 -0.53 6.58
CA ALA A 36 -15.03 0.56 7.13
C ALA A 36 -13.57 0.13 7.02
N GLY A 37 -12.84 0.78 6.08
CA GLY A 37 -11.45 0.43 5.79
C GLY A 37 -10.67 0.44 7.08
N GLN A 38 -9.75 -0.50 7.28
CA GLN A 38 -8.91 -0.50 8.47
C GLN A 38 -8.21 0.85 8.55
N SER A 39 -8.47 1.60 9.64
CA SER A 39 -7.77 2.85 9.89
C SER A 39 -6.29 2.55 10.10
N GLY A 40 -5.40 3.31 9.46
CA GLY A 40 -3.96 3.16 9.61
C GLY A 40 -3.21 3.23 8.27
N THR A 41 -1.93 3.00 8.35
CA THR A 41 -1.01 2.98 7.22
C THR A 41 -0.34 1.61 7.11
N ALA A 42 -0.27 1.06 5.92
CA ALA A 42 0.55 -0.09 5.59
C ALA A 42 1.87 0.42 4.97
N VAL A 43 2.95 0.29 5.71
CA VAL A 43 4.30 0.65 5.27
C VAL A 43 5.01 -0.63 4.83
N VAL A 44 5.43 -0.69 3.59
CA VAL A 44 6.29 -1.73 3.04
C VAL A 44 7.64 -1.10 2.75
N ILE A 45 8.70 -1.69 3.27
CA ILE A 45 10.09 -1.25 3.06
C ILE A 45 10.83 -2.35 2.31
N PHE A 46 11.40 -2.04 1.17
CA PHE A 46 12.37 -2.89 0.50
C PHE A 46 13.77 -2.34 0.72
N ILE A 47 14.67 -3.20 1.21
CA ILE A 47 16.05 -2.84 1.51
C ILE A 47 16.99 -3.57 0.55
N ASP A 48 17.83 -2.81 -0.10
CA ASP A 48 18.89 -3.31 -0.94
C ASP A 48 20.12 -3.70 -0.11
N PHE A 49 20.52 -4.95 -0.27
CA PHE A 49 21.71 -5.51 0.34
C PHE A 49 22.78 -5.89 -0.70
N SER A 50 22.67 -5.37 -1.93
CA SER A 50 23.65 -5.58 -2.99
C SER A 50 25.02 -4.98 -2.64
N ALA A 51 26.03 -5.33 -3.42
CA ALA A 51 27.40 -4.87 -3.19
C ALA A 51 27.60 -3.37 -3.45
N SER A 52 26.74 -2.73 -4.25
CA SER A 52 26.77 -1.29 -4.54
C SER A 52 26.35 -0.45 -3.33
N VAL A 53 25.49 -0.99 -2.45
CA VAL A 53 25.05 -0.33 -1.21
C VAL A 53 26.13 -0.48 -0.14
N THR A 54 26.71 0.64 0.28
CA THR A 54 27.84 0.67 1.22
C THR A 54 27.41 0.32 2.66
N GLY A 55 28.39 0.11 3.53
CA GLY A 55 28.13 -0.06 4.97
C GLY A 55 27.52 1.18 5.62
N ASP A 56 27.91 2.37 5.15
CA ASP A 56 27.38 3.66 5.65
C ASP A 56 25.93 3.86 5.23
N ASP A 57 25.57 3.50 4.00
CA ASP A 57 24.18 3.54 3.51
C ASP A 57 23.31 2.60 4.36
N ARG A 58 23.75 1.37 4.59
CA ARG A 58 23.04 0.41 5.45
C ARG A 58 22.87 0.91 6.87
N ALA A 59 23.87 1.58 7.43
CA ALA A 59 23.80 2.20 8.74
C ALA A 59 22.79 3.38 8.74
N SER A 60 22.70 4.14 7.63
CA SER A 60 21.70 5.18 7.44
C SER A 60 20.29 4.60 7.37
N PHE A 61 20.06 3.58 6.54
CA PHE A 61 18.77 2.90 6.42
C PHE A 61 18.27 2.38 7.77
N ARG A 62 19.17 1.75 8.54
CA ARG A 62 18.84 1.30 9.89
C ARG A 62 18.39 2.47 10.78
N ARG A 63 19.16 3.57 10.80
CA ARG A 63 18.82 4.76 11.60
C ARG A 63 17.47 5.36 11.21
N GLU A 64 17.19 5.47 9.91
CA GLU A 64 15.93 6.01 9.40
C GLU A 64 14.74 5.13 9.81
N ILE A 65 14.88 3.79 9.77
CA ILE A 65 13.85 2.89 10.26
C ILE A 65 13.66 3.08 11.78
N GLU A 66 14.74 3.10 12.56
CA GLU A 66 14.68 3.14 14.02
C GLU A 66 14.28 4.52 14.58
N ALA A 67 14.72 5.62 13.92
CA ALA A 67 14.52 6.98 14.41
C ALA A 67 13.34 7.73 13.76
N GLU A 68 12.97 7.37 12.54
CA GLU A 68 11.93 8.08 11.78
C GLU A 68 10.67 7.19 11.58
N ILE A 69 10.84 5.98 11.03
CA ILE A 69 9.71 5.16 10.61
C ILE A 69 9.02 4.53 11.83
N LEU A 70 9.74 3.80 12.68
CA LEU A 70 9.16 3.11 13.82
C LEU A 70 8.46 4.06 14.81
N PRO A 71 9.03 5.23 15.18
CA PRO A 71 8.34 6.17 16.04
C PRO A 71 7.04 6.71 15.46
N SER A 72 6.97 6.92 14.14
CA SER A 72 5.79 7.48 13.47
C SER A 72 4.60 6.52 13.39
N LEU A 73 4.83 5.20 13.50
CA LEU A 73 3.75 4.21 13.45
C LEU A 73 2.76 4.39 14.58
N SER A 74 1.49 4.18 14.28
CA SER A 74 0.35 4.39 15.17
C SER A 74 -0.51 3.12 15.29
N ALA A 75 -1.52 3.15 16.17
CA ALA A 75 -2.50 2.08 16.27
C ALA A 75 -3.15 1.78 14.91
N GLY A 76 -3.20 0.52 14.55
CA GLY A 76 -3.75 0.03 13.26
C GLY A 76 -2.73 -0.03 12.13
N ASP A 77 -1.52 0.54 12.27
CA ASP A 77 -0.50 0.51 11.23
C ASP A 77 0.11 -0.89 11.09
N ARG A 78 0.58 -1.17 9.88
CA ARG A 78 1.34 -2.38 9.53
C ARG A 78 2.68 -1.97 8.95
N LEU A 79 3.73 -2.65 9.38
CA LEU A 79 5.07 -2.57 8.83
C LEU A 79 5.48 -3.92 8.27
N LEU A 80 6.02 -3.92 7.07
CA LEU A 80 6.67 -5.08 6.46
C LEU A 80 8.01 -4.63 5.89
N ILE A 81 9.09 -5.34 6.24
CA ILE A 81 10.43 -5.11 5.70
C ILE A 81 10.87 -6.36 4.95
N ALA A 82 11.37 -6.17 3.73
CA ALA A 82 11.83 -7.25 2.87
C ALA A 82 13.11 -6.85 2.12
N PRO A 83 13.94 -7.83 1.71
CA PRO A 83 15.14 -7.53 0.93
C PRO A 83 14.80 -7.33 -0.55
N ILE A 84 15.62 -6.53 -1.24
CA ILE A 84 15.75 -6.55 -2.69
C ILE A 84 16.84 -7.56 -3.03
N HIS A 85 16.54 -8.56 -3.84
CA HIS A 85 17.49 -9.56 -4.30
C HIS A 85 17.00 -10.26 -5.59
N ASP A 86 17.85 -11.04 -6.22
CA ASP A 86 17.61 -11.73 -7.49
C ASP A 86 16.46 -12.76 -7.49
N LYS A 87 15.96 -13.15 -6.31
CA LYS A 87 14.86 -14.13 -6.12
C LYS A 87 13.62 -13.56 -5.44
N THR A 88 13.45 -12.26 -5.44
CA THR A 88 12.38 -11.57 -4.71
C THR A 88 10.98 -12.14 -5.00
N LEU A 89 10.68 -12.53 -6.24
CA LEU A 89 9.37 -13.07 -6.62
C LEU A 89 9.20 -14.56 -6.34
N THR A 90 10.28 -15.35 -6.28
CA THR A 90 10.22 -16.82 -6.20
C THR A 90 10.46 -17.36 -4.79
N ASP A 91 11.22 -16.66 -3.96
CA ASP A 91 11.51 -17.03 -2.56
C ASP A 91 11.30 -15.82 -1.63
N PHE A 92 10.10 -15.29 -1.65
CA PHE A 92 9.75 -14.14 -0.81
C PHE A 92 9.64 -14.56 0.65
N ARG A 93 10.44 -13.90 1.49
CA ARG A 93 10.33 -13.99 2.95
C ARG A 93 10.51 -12.59 3.56
N PRO A 94 9.51 -12.07 4.28
CA PRO A 94 9.71 -10.83 4.99
C PRO A 94 10.80 -10.99 6.05
N LEU A 95 11.63 -9.96 6.20
CA LEU A 95 12.67 -9.89 7.22
C LEU A 95 12.08 -9.49 8.58
N VAL A 96 11.10 -8.59 8.53
CA VAL A 96 10.36 -8.10 9.69
C VAL A 96 8.90 -7.89 9.29
N GLU A 97 7.98 -8.29 10.15
CA GLU A 97 6.56 -7.98 9.99
C GLU A 97 5.95 -7.63 11.35
N ALA A 98 5.27 -6.49 11.41
CA ALA A 98 4.57 -6.02 12.59
C ALA A 98 3.23 -5.40 12.20
N THR A 99 2.18 -5.77 12.93
CA THR A 99 0.87 -5.12 12.84
C THR A 99 0.53 -4.58 14.22
N LEU A 100 0.36 -3.26 14.32
CA LEU A 100 -0.01 -2.60 15.55
C LEU A 100 -1.52 -2.77 15.77
N PRO A 101 -1.96 -3.05 17.02
CA PRO A 101 -3.37 -3.22 17.30
C PRO A 101 -4.15 -1.93 17.03
N ALA A 102 -5.36 -2.07 16.51
CA ALA A 102 -6.24 -0.94 16.22
C ALA A 102 -6.79 -0.33 17.53
N ARG A 103 -7.12 0.95 17.49
CA ARG A 103 -7.81 1.60 18.62
C ARG A 103 -9.17 0.99 18.84
N PRO A 104 -9.57 0.70 20.09
CA PRO A 104 -10.93 0.28 20.40
C PRO A 104 -11.90 1.40 20.01
N HIS A 105 -13.02 1.01 19.42
CA HIS A 105 -14.08 1.96 19.12
C HIS A 105 -14.84 2.29 20.42
N PHE A 106 -14.98 3.58 20.73
CA PHE A 106 -15.81 4.00 21.86
C PHE A 106 -17.26 4.16 21.43
N ASN A 107 -18.13 3.32 21.95
CA ASN A 107 -19.57 3.47 21.79
C ASN A 107 -20.11 4.19 23.03
N GLY A 108 -20.23 5.51 22.94
CA GLY A 108 -20.57 6.40 24.09
C GLY A 108 -21.85 6.08 24.84
N PHE A 109 -22.69 5.18 24.32
CA PHE A 109 -23.93 4.76 24.96
C PHE A 109 -23.79 3.49 25.81
N LEU A 110 -22.84 2.59 25.44
CA LEU A 110 -22.68 1.28 26.06
C LEU A 110 -21.38 1.14 26.85
N ASP A 111 -20.40 2.02 26.63
CA ASP A 111 -19.07 1.89 27.19
C ASP A 111 -18.89 2.69 28.47
N ASN A 112 -18.28 2.05 29.47
CA ASN A 112 -17.82 2.74 30.67
C ASN A 112 -16.51 3.49 30.39
N VAL A 113 -16.52 4.82 30.55
CA VAL A 113 -15.38 5.71 30.30
C VAL A 113 -14.11 5.26 31.02
N LEU A 114 -14.22 4.79 32.28
CA LEU A 114 -13.06 4.33 33.06
C LEU A 114 -12.46 3.06 32.45
N LYS A 115 -13.29 2.13 31.98
CA LYS A 115 -12.85 0.91 31.30
C LYS A 115 -12.19 1.24 29.98
N PHE A 116 -12.77 2.16 29.21
CA PHE A 116 -12.21 2.63 27.94
C PHE A 116 -10.84 3.28 28.13
N ASN A 117 -10.67 4.17 29.13
CA ASN A 117 -9.40 4.81 29.42
C ASN A 117 -8.31 3.81 29.86
N ARG A 118 -8.70 2.76 30.62
CA ARG A 118 -7.77 1.69 30.97
C ARG A 118 -7.32 0.92 29.73
N SER A 119 -8.27 0.53 28.88
CA SER A 119 -7.96 -0.17 27.61
C SER A 119 -7.09 0.67 26.69
N ALA A 120 -7.26 2.00 26.65
CA ALA A 120 -6.42 2.89 25.87
C ALA A 120 -4.97 2.90 26.37
N LYS A 121 -4.74 2.96 27.69
CA LYS A 121 -3.39 2.89 28.28
C LYS A 121 -2.72 1.52 28.05
N GLU A 122 -3.49 0.44 28.17
CA GLU A 122 -3.01 -0.92 27.87
C GLU A 122 -2.60 -1.06 26.40
N LEU A 123 -3.38 -0.48 25.48
CA LEU A 123 -3.06 -0.41 24.07
C LEU A 123 -1.75 0.33 23.79
N GLU A 124 -1.57 1.52 24.36
CA GLU A 124 -0.34 2.30 24.22
C GLU A 124 0.88 1.52 24.70
N ALA A 125 0.78 0.88 25.85
CA ALA A 125 1.84 0.04 26.40
C ALA A 125 2.13 -1.18 25.48
N GLN A 126 1.11 -1.76 24.85
CA GLN A 126 1.27 -2.85 23.88
C GLN A 126 1.96 -2.37 22.61
N ILE A 127 1.57 -1.22 22.08
CA ILE A 127 2.20 -0.60 20.91
C ILE A 127 3.69 -0.34 21.16
N LEU A 128 4.04 0.24 22.32
CA LEU A 128 5.43 0.48 22.69
C LEU A 128 6.24 -0.82 22.72
N ARG A 129 5.74 -1.86 23.37
CA ARG A 129 6.40 -3.19 23.40
C ARG A 129 6.60 -3.77 22.00
N LEU A 130 5.60 -3.63 21.11
CA LEU A 130 5.71 -4.11 19.73
C LEU A 130 6.77 -3.32 18.95
N LYS A 131 6.82 -1.99 19.11
CA LYS A 131 7.86 -1.16 18.48
C LYS A 131 9.26 -1.53 18.97
N ASP A 132 9.45 -1.78 20.25
CA ASP A 132 10.75 -2.17 20.81
C ASP A 132 11.18 -3.57 20.34
N LYS A 133 10.23 -4.52 20.25
CA LYS A 133 10.46 -5.83 19.63
C LYS A 133 10.88 -5.67 18.18
N THR A 134 10.14 -4.88 17.40
CA THR A 134 10.41 -4.62 15.99
C THR A 134 11.78 -3.95 15.80
N ARG A 135 12.16 -3.00 16.67
CA ARG A 135 13.50 -2.38 16.67
C ARG A 135 14.60 -3.41 16.84
N THR A 136 14.41 -4.35 17.76
CA THR A 136 15.37 -5.45 17.97
C THR A 136 15.47 -6.36 16.74
N GLU A 137 14.35 -6.68 16.10
CA GLU A 137 14.32 -7.47 14.86
C GLU A 137 15.03 -6.75 13.73
N VAL A 138 14.80 -5.44 13.55
CA VAL A 138 15.52 -4.59 12.58
C VAL A 138 17.02 -4.62 12.84
N ALA A 139 17.46 -4.42 14.08
CA ALA A 139 18.87 -4.48 14.44
C ALA A 139 19.49 -5.84 14.08
N ASN A 140 18.77 -6.93 14.32
CA ASN A 140 19.21 -8.29 13.96
C ASN A 140 19.31 -8.52 12.44
N VAL A 141 18.41 -7.89 11.65
CA VAL A 141 18.48 -7.92 10.19
C VAL A 141 19.77 -7.28 9.71
N PHE A 142 20.09 -6.06 10.16
CA PHE A 142 21.31 -5.36 9.75
C PHE A 142 22.61 -5.96 10.30
N ALA A 143 22.54 -6.77 11.36
CA ALA A 143 23.69 -7.51 11.87
C ALA A 143 24.03 -8.75 11.01
N LYS A 144 23.11 -9.24 10.18
CA LYS A 144 23.33 -10.36 9.28
C LYS A 144 24.08 -9.91 8.03
N ARG A 145 24.89 -10.79 7.49
CA ARG A 145 25.52 -10.58 6.18
C ARG A 145 24.55 -11.07 5.10
N PHE A 146 23.95 -10.14 4.41
CA PHE A 146 23.26 -10.41 3.16
C PHE A 146 24.20 -10.10 2.01
N ALA A 147 24.22 -10.96 0.99
CA ALA A 147 24.93 -10.72 -0.25
C ALA A 147 23.98 -11.08 -1.40
N SER A 148 23.58 -10.09 -2.16
CA SER A 148 22.95 -10.28 -3.47
C SER A 148 23.98 -9.95 -4.54
N GLN A 149 24.03 -10.75 -5.61
CA GLN A 149 24.87 -10.47 -6.76
C GLN A 149 24.24 -9.42 -7.68
N HIS A 150 22.93 -9.32 -7.65
CA HIS A 150 22.13 -8.44 -8.48
C HIS A 150 21.10 -7.71 -7.66
N THR A 151 20.76 -6.51 -8.11
CA THR A 151 19.67 -5.68 -7.58
C THR A 151 18.48 -5.79 -8.52
N ASP A 152 17.41 -6.46 -8.09
CA ASP A 152 16.17 -6.64 -8.86
C ASP A 152 15.03 -5.79 -8.24
N ILE A 153 15.06 -4.50 -8.56
CA ILE A 153 14.05 -3.56 -8.08
C ILE A 153 12.71 -3.83 -8.78
N PHE A 154 12.72 -4.18 -10.07
CA PHE A 154 11.49 -4.43 -10.81
C PHE A 154 10.67 -5.56 -10.19
N SER A 155 11.29 -6.68 -9.83
CA SER A 155 10.60 -7.77 -9.14
C SER A 155 10.09 -7.36 -7.77
N SER A 156 10.85 -6.53 -7.04
CA SER A 156 10.42 -6.00 -5.75
C SER A 156 9.18 -5.10 -5.88
N LEU A 157 9.09 -4.32 -6.95
CA LEU A 157 7.92 -3.48 -7.24
C LEU A 157 6.69 -4.30 -7.67
N LEU A 158 6.88 -5.39 -8.43
CA LEU A 158 5.80 -6.35 -8.72
C LEU A 158 5.32 -7.06 -7.44
N LEU A 159 6.23 -7.35 -6.51
CA LEU A 159 5.86 -7.88 -5.20
C LEU A 159 5.09 -6.84 -4.37
N ALA A 160 5.48 -5.56 -4.40
CA ALA A 160 4.73 -4.49 -3.75
C ALA A 160 3.26 -4.45 -4.24
N GLN A 161 3.03 -4.57 -5.55
CA GLN A 161 1.67 -4.67 -6.09
C GLN A 161 0.88 -5.81 -5.43
N LYS A 162 1.49 -7.00 -5.27
CA LYS A 162 0.83 -8.15 -4.64
C LYS A 162 0.55 -7.90 -3.15
N LEU A 163 1.51 -7.31 -2.43
CA LEU A 163 1.38 -7.01 -1.00
C LEU A 163 0.29 -5.95 -0.72
N PHE A 164 0.04 -5.05 -1.67
CA PHE A 164 -0.96 -4.01 -1.55
C PHE A 164 -2.31 -4.35 -2.21
N TYR A 165 -2.46 -5.52 -2.82
CA TYR A 165 -3.66 -5.86 -3.60
C TYR A 165 -4.95 -5.75 -2.79
N ASP A 166 -5.00 -6.40 -1.63
CA ASP A 166 -6.16 -6.39 -0.73
C ASP A 166 -5.97 -5.44 0.48
N GLU A 167 -4.94 -4.60 0.46
CA GLU A 167 -4.67 -3.68 1.56
C GLU A 167 -5.62 -2.48 1.52
N THR A 168 -6.37 -2.28 2.61
CA THR A 168 -7.37 -1.20 2.75
C THR A 168 -6.84 0.03 3.49
N ARG A 169 -5.69 -0.10 4.17
CA ARG A 169 -4.99 1.03 4.81
C ARG A 169 -4.37 1.93 3.76
N ARG A 170 -3.97 3.12 4.16
CA ARG A 170 -3.10 3.96 3.33
C ARG A 170 -1.81 3.21 3.01
N LYS A 171 -1.43 3.19 1.74
CA LYS A 171 -0.32 2.41 1.21
C LYS A 171 0.92 3.28 1.06
N VAL A 172 2.01 2.88 1.68
CA VAL A 172 3.30 3.56 1.60
C VAL A 172 4.38 2.54 1.28
N LEU A 173 5.13 2.79 0.23
CA LEU A 173 6.29 2.01 -0.18
C LEU A 173 7.55 2.83 0.02
N VAL A 174 8.51 2.29 0.75
CA VAL A 174 9.85 2.87 0.93
C VAL A 174 10.84 1.95 0.25
N LEU A 175 11.65 2.48 -0.65
CA LEU A 175 12.78 1.79 -1.24
C LEU A 175 14.08 2.35 -0.66
N MET A 176 14.81 1.52 0.03
CA MET A 176 16.12 1.84 0.61
C MET A 176 17.20 1.19 -0.27
N SER A 177 17.63 1.91 -1.30
CA SER A 177 18.53 1.45 -2.37
C SER A 177 19.19 2.64 -3.04
N ASP A 178 20.34 2.41 -3.68
CA ASP A 178 20.96 3.37 -4.60
C ASP A 178 20.13 3.58 -5.88
N MET A 179 19.11 2.74 -6.08
CA MET A 179 18.21 2.75 -7.23
C MET A 179 18.88 2.36 -8.55
N ILE A 180 20.03 1.69 -8.49
CA ILE A 180 20.71 1.15 -9.65
C ILE A 180 20.21 -0.27 -9.92
N GLU A 181 19.35 -0.41 -10.92
CA GLU A 181 18.86 -1.71 -11.36
C GLU A 181 19.97 -2.50 -12.03
N ASP A 182 20.23 -3.72 -11.56
CA ASP A 182 21.24 -4.64 -12.12
C ASP A 182 20.69 -6.07 -12.15
N SER A 183 19.53 -6.27 -12.77
CA SER A 183 18.99 -7.60 -13.03
C SER A 183 18.95 -7.88 -14.54
N PRO A 184 19.45 -9.04 -15.00
CA PRO A 184 19.45 -9.34 -16.43
C PRO A 184 18.04 -9.28 -17.06
N PRO A 185 17.85 -8.62 -18.22
CA PRO A 185 18.88 -8.04 -19.10
C PRO A 185 19.21 -6.57 -18.80
N TYR A 186 18.75 -6.02 -17.68
CA TYR A 186 18.93 -4.61 -17.35
C TYR A 186 20.21 -4.39 -16.52
N ASN A 187 20.93 -3.31 -16.83
CA ASN A 187 22.04 -2.81 -16.03
C ASN A 187 22.14 -1.31 -16.22
N PHE A 188 21.68 -0.55 -15.23
CA PHE A 188 21.50 0.89 -15.34
C PHE A 188 22.82 1.67 -15.39
N GLU A 189 23.91 1.10 -14.91
CA GLU A 189 25.24 1.71 -15.05
C GLU A 189 25.74 1.69 -16.50
N LYS A 190 25.30 0.71 -17.30
CA LYS A 190 25.76 0.51 -18.68
C LYS A 190 24.85 1.13 -19.74
N VAL A 191 23.74 1.74 -19.33
CA VAL A 191 22.79 2.35 -20.26
C VAL A 191 23.30 3.72 -20.70
N SER A 192 23.34 3.96 -22.01
CA SER A 192 23.51 5.30 -22.57
C SER A 192 22.20 6.05 -22.47
N TRP A 193 22.01 6.79 -21.39
CA TRP A 193 20.76 7.45 -21.05
C TRP A 193 20.45 8.61 -22.01
N SER A 194 19.22 8.66 -22.44
CA SER A 194 18.59 9.76 -23.18
C SER A 194 17.07 9.68 -23.00
N PRO A 195 16.30 10.73 -23.32
CA PRO A 195 14.84 10.64 -23.29
C PRO A 195 14.28 9.51 -24.16
N ALA A 196 14.89 9.27 -25.32
CA ALA A 196 14.50 8.19 -26.23
C ALA A 196 14.79 6.79 -25.62
N THR A 197 15.97 6.63 -24.97
CA THR A 197 16.34 5.37 -24.31
C THR A 197 15.41 5.11 -23.13
N THR A 198 15.10 6.14 -22.33
CA THR A 198 14.14 6.04 -21.22
C THR A 198 12.78 5.54 -21.69
N GLU A 199 12.20 6.15 -22.72
CA GLU A 199 10.89 5.78 -23.26
C GLU A 199 10.91 4.37 -23.88
N LYS A 200 11.97 4.01 -24.59
CA LYS A 200 12.16 2.66 -25.13
C LYS A 200 12.18 1.63 -24.01
N THR A 201 13.00 1.85 -22.97
CA THR A 201 13.10 0.93 -21.83
C THR A 201 11.75 0.79 -21.09
N LEU A 202 11.03 1.88 -20.86
CA LEU A 202 9.71 1.85 -20.26
C LEU A 202 8.70 1.07 -21.09
N SER A 203 8.74 1.21 -22.42
CA SER A 203 7.85 0.48 -23.32
C SER A 203 8.16 -1.02 -23.35
N GLU A 204 9.46 -1.39 -23.28
CA GLU A 204 9.89 -2.80 -23.15
C GLU A 204 9.45 -3.41 -21.82
N LEU A 205 9.57 -2.66 -20.72
CA LEU A 205 9.14 -3.12 -19.39
C LEU A 205 7.62 -3.32 -19.34
N ASP A 206 6.86 -2.40 -19.93
CA ASP A 206 5.40 -2.50 -20.02
C ASP A 206 4.97 -3.74 -20.84
N ALA A 207 5.57 -3.94 -22.01
CA ALA A 207 5.32 -5.11 -22.85
C ALA A 207 5.65 -6.45 -22.14
N LYS A 208 6.63 -6.46 -21.22
CA LYS A 208 7.00 -7.62 -20.40
C LYS A 208 6.17 -7.75 -19.12
N GLY A 209 5.26 -6.83 -18.84
CA GLY A 209 4.47 -6.81 -17.60
C GLY A 209 5.30 -6.50 -16.35
N LEU A 210 6.41 -5.78 -16.50
CA LEU A 210 7.32 -5.38 -15.42
C LEU A 210 6.99 -3.99 -14.84
N ILE A 211 5.90 -3.37 -15.28
CA ILE A 211 5.37 -2.14 -14.67
C ILE A 211 4.16 -2.52 -13.82
N PRO A 212 4.27 -2.43 -12.48
CA PRO A 212 3.19 -2.78 -11.56
C PRO A 212 2.07 -1.74 -11.58
N LYS A 213 0.90 -2.12 -11.07
CA LYS A 213 -0.19 -1.20 -10.79
C LYS A 213 -0.10 -0.75 -9.34
N LEU A 214 0.36 0.48 -9.11
CA LEU A 214 0.59 1.06 -7.79
C LEU A 214 -0.28 2.31 -7.53
N ALA A 215 -1.47 2.38 -8.13
CA ALA A 215 -2.40 3.48 -7.89
C ALA A 215 -2.72 3.61 -6.39
N GLY A 216 -2.60 4.83 -5.86
CA GLY A 216 -2.83 5.13 -4.44
C GLY A 216 -1.68 4.69 -3.51
N VAL A 217 -0.52 4.30 -4.05
CA VAL A 217 0.68 4.00 -3.28
C VAL A 217 1.61 5.20 -3.27
N CYS A 218 1.97 5.67 -2.09
CA CYS A 218 2.97 6.72 -1.91
C CYS A 218 4.37 6.13 -1.92
N ILE A 219 5.25 6.67 -2.75
CA ILE A 219 6.63 6.21 -2.90
C ILE A 219 7.59 7.15 -2.17
N TYR A 220 8.52 6.56 -1.44
CA TYR A 220 9.68 7.18 -0.81
C TYR A 220 10.94 6.44 -1.21
N ILE A 221 11.98 7.16 -1.55
CA ILE A 221 13.30 6.63 -1.86
C ILE A 221 14.32 7.19 -0.88
N SER A 222 15.11 6.31 -0.29
CA SER A 222 16.27 6.64 0.51
C SER A 222 17.47 5.85 0.01
N GLY A 223 18.64 6.48 -0.10
CA GLY A 223 19.85 5.87 -0.61
C GLY A 223 20.16 6.21 -2.07
N ALA A 224 19.28 6.93 -2.78
CA ALA A 224 19.49 7.25 -4.18
C ALA A 224 20.87 7.87 -4.41
N SER A 225 21.71 7.18 -5.18
CA SER A 225 23.09 7.56 -5.46
C SER A 225 23.57 6.91 -6.75
N ALA A 226 24.64 7.46 -7.33
CA ALA A 226 25.30 6.85 -8.48
C ALA A 226 26.77 7.35 -8.56
N PRO A 227 27.65 6.67 -9.32
CA PRO A 227 29.05 7.06 -9.50
C PRO A 227 29.27 8.46 -10.07
N SER A 228 28.29 9.04 -10.77
CA SER A 228 28.33 10.41 -11.25
C SER A 228 26.98 11.13 -11.09
N ALA A 229 27.02 12.45 -10.97
CA ALA A 229 25.83 13.27 -10.87
C ALA A 229 24.91 13.14 -12.10
N GLU A 230 25.49 13.03 -13.30
CA GLU A 230 24.76 12.83 -14.54
C GLU A 230 23.99 11.50 -14.54
N LEU A 231 24.65 10.43 -14.11
CA LEU A 231 24.00 9.12 -14.00
C LEU A 231 22.90 9.12 -12.94
N ALA A 232 23.15 9.72 -11.78
CA ALA A 232 22.15 9.86 -10.71
C ALA A 232 20.89 10.60 -11.21
N GLU A 233 21.09 11.71 -11.94
CA GLU A 233 19.98 12.47 -12.51
C GLU A 233 19.20 11.67 -13.57
N ASN A 234 19.89 10.94 -14.43
CA ASN A 234 19.27 10.11 -15.45
C ASN A 234 18.44 8.97 -14.83
N ILE A 235 19.01 8.26 -13.86
CA ILE A 235 18.32 7.20 -13.12
C ILE A 235 17.09 7.78 -12.37
N GLY A 236 17.26 8.93 -11.72
CA GLY A 236 16.16 9.60 -11.03
C GLY A 236 15.00 9.96 -11.99
N ARG A 237 15.33 10.51 -13.18
CA ARG A 237 14.32 10.81 -14.23
C ARG A 237 13.62 9.53 -14.74
N PHE A 238 14.38 8.43 -14.91
CA PHE A 238 13.80 7.16 -15.29
C PHE A 238 12.80 6.67 -14.25
N TRP A 239 13.17 6.62 -12.95
CA TRP A 239 12.29 6.14 -11.90
C TRP A 239 11.04 7.02 -11.71
N GLN A 240 11.17 8.33 -11.84
CA GLN A 240 10.02 9.22 -11.84
C GLN A 240 9.04 8.90 -12.98
N ALA A 241 9.54 8.65 -14.19
CA ALA A 241 8.71 8.25 -15.32
C ALA A 241 8.09 6.86 -15.13
N TYR A 242 8.85 5.93 -14.57
CA TYR A 242 8.40 4.57 -14.24
C TYR A 242 7.25 4.58 -13.22
N PHE A 243 7.41 5.28 -12.09
CA PHE A 243 6.36 5.36 -11.07
C PHE A 243 5.12 6.09 -11.55
N ARG A 244 5.28 7.10 -12.39
CA ARG A 244 4.14 7.76 -13.06
C ARG A 244 3.37 6.76 -13.93
N ARG A 245 4.07 5.92 -14.70
CA ARG A 245 3.45 4.88 -15.55
C ARG A 245 2.77 3.78 -14.70
N ALA A 246 3.33 3.48 -13.54
CA ALA A 246 2.74 2.57 -12.55
C ALA A 246 1.52 3.17 -11.81
N GLY A 247 1.23 4.48 -12.01
CA GLY A 247 0.15 5.19 -11.33
C GLY A 247 0.42 5.49 -9.85
N ALA A 248 1.68 5.39 -9.41
CA ALA A 248 2.06 5.67 -8.04
C ALA A 248 2.22 7.17 -7.76
N ASP A 249 2.02 7.57 -6.50
CA ASP A 249 2.30 8.92 -6.02
C ASP A 249 3.78 9.04 -5.64
N MET A 250 4.57 9.52 -6.56
CA MET A 250 5.99 9.79 -6.39
C MET A 250 6.27 11.29 -6.56
N ASP A 251 6.38 12.00 -5.45
CA ASP A 251 6.87 13.38 -5.44
C ASP A 251 8.40 13.38 -5.61
N PRO A 252 8.96 14.16 -6.56
CA PRO A 252 10.41 14.23 -6.76
C PRO A 252 11.20 14.59 -5.50
N SER A 253 10.63 15.35 -4.56
CA SER A 253 11.28 15.70 -3.29
C SER A 253 11.44 14.51 -2.34
N ARG A 254 10.76 13.41 -2.60
CA ARG A 254 10.89 12.14 -1.85
C ARG A 254 11.89 11.16 -2.47
N TYR A 255 12.57 11.55 -3.54
CA TYR A 255 13.66 10.80 -4.18
C TYR A 255 14.99 11.41 -3.74
N ALA A 256 15.66 10.81 -2.75
CA ALA A 256 16.85 11.38 -2.15
C ALA A 256 17.80 10.32 -1.59
N HIS A 257 19.00 10.75 -1.20
CA HIS A 257 19.99 9.91 -0.52
C HIS A 257 19.61 9.58 0.93
N VAL A 258 18.74 10.38 1.54
CA VAL A 258 18.19 10.16 2.88
C VAL A 258 16.67 10.24 2.85
N LEU A 259 15.99 9.67 3.84
CA LEU A 259 14.54 9.70 3.93
C LEU A 259 14.04 11.13 4.19
N LEU A 260 13.43 11.75 3.19
CA LEU A 260 12.89 13.09 3.29
C LEU A 260 11.37 13.10 3.39
N HIS A 261 10.82 14.14 4.03
CA HIS A 261 9.37 14.38 4.15
C HIS A 261 8.61 13.24 4.84
N TRP A 262 9.27 12.56 5.76
CA TRP A 262 8.64 11.57 6.63
C TRP A 262 8.12 12.23 7.92
N PRO A 263 6.97 11.81 8.51
CA PRO A 263 6.03 10.80 8.02
C PRO A 263 5.17 11.29 6.85
N PRO A 264 4.54 10.37 6.09
CA PRO A 264 3.68 10.71 4.97
C PRO A 264 2.57 11.69 5.36
N SER A 265 2.43 12.77 4.61
CA SER A 265 1.32 13.72 4.79
C SER A 265 -0.02 13.10 4.37
N ASN A 266 -1.13 13.66 4.85
CA ASN A 266 -2.48 13.21 4.47
C ASN A 266 -2.79 13.41 2.97
N SER A 267 -2.01 14.23 2.26
CA SER A 267 -2.14 14.50 0.83
C SER A 267 -1.44 13.47 -0.07
N CYS A 268 -0.90 12.40 0.49
CA CYS A 268 -0.40 11.26 -0.25
C CYS A 268 -1.60 10.48 -0.85
N HIS A 269 -2.27 11.07 -1.81
CA HIS A 269 -3.38 10.47 -2.54
C HIS A 269 -3.03 10.46 -4.03
N SER A 270 -3.42 9.38 -4.72
CA SER A 270 -3.37 9.34 -6.17
C SER A 270 -4.04 10.57 -6.74
N THR A 271 -3.31 11.39 -7.47
CA THR A 271 -3.94 12.29 -8.45
C THR A 271 -4.65 11.40 -9.46
N THR A 272 -5.98 11.35 -9.34
CA THR A 272 -6.88 10.79 -10.37
C THR A 272 -6.72 11.55 -11.66
#